data_6400337f6ffcebf7ae52daa2510ec8d6
#
_entry.id   6400337f6ffcebf7ae52daa2510ec8d6
#
_cell.length_a   1.000
_cell.length_b   1.000
_cell.length_c   1.000
_cell.angle_alpha   90.00
_cell.angle_beta   90.00
_cell.angle_gamma   90.00
#
_symmetry.space_group_name_H-M   'P 1'
#
loop_
_entity.id
_entity.type
_entity.pdbx_description
1 polymer ?
#
loop_
_entity_poly.entity_id
_entity_poly.type
_entity_poly.pdbx_seq_one_letter_code
_entity_poly.pdbx_strand_id
1 'polypeptide(L)'
;MACRIDRRTFLGKSVAAGAAYAGIRSMEEKNLLAAVQDNGQKTRQLKKQTQGEPKIPTGKIGNLEISRIIAGGNVISGWCHNRDLLYVSTLAGHYLTEEKQFDTLELMEEYGINTISPDTSQLGIINKYKRERGGELQTVVGVRQEWEHLDKPFWSGMKEWIDRCIDEGATTLYTQGGFTEHAMKQGKPEMIEVIVKSVEYIKDQGYLAGIGCHDVKVIEIADEYGIDPDYYFKTFHHDKYWSAHPREHRKHWSVDAGNSIDHNEYHDNIYDLFPEKTEALMAKKDKPWIAFKTLAAGAIHPESAFEFCFKGGADFLAVGMFDFQVIENTIIANKILAMDEVRNRARPWCA
;
A
#
# COMPACT_ATOMS: atom_id res chain seq x y z
N MET A 1 -63.20 14.87 8.46
CA MET A 1 -62.91 14.17 9.73
C MET A 1 -61.42 13.85 9.77
N ALA A 2 -60.66 14.62 10.55
CA ALA A 2 -59.21 14.34 10.72
C ALA A 2 -59.06 13.30 11.84
N CYS A 3 -58.57 12.13 11.50
CA CYS A 3 -58.29 11.08 12.45
C CYS A 3 -57.09 11.53 13.34
N ARG A 4 -57.34 11.96 14.54
CA ARG A 4 -56.32 12.26 15.57
C ARG A 4 -55.82 10.92 16.09
N ILE A 5 -54.62 10.52 15.67
CA ILE A 5 -53.90 9.42 16.30
C ILE A 5 -53.41 9.96 17.66
N ASP A 6 -53.80 9.32 18.76
CA ASP A 6 -53.31 9.70 20.08
C ASP A 6 -51.82 9.35 20.25
N ARG A 7 -51.14 10.07 21.15
CA ARG A 7 -49.69 9.91 21.38
C ARG A 7 -49.28 8.50 21.80
N ARG A 8 -50.15 7.78 22.56
CA ARG A 8 -49.86 6.40 23.01
C ARG A 8 -49.90 5.41 21.84
N THR A 9 -50.90 5.56 20.97
CA THR A 9 -51.07 4.74 19.76
C THR A 9 -49.94 5.01 18.75
N PHE A 10 -49.47 6.27 18.65
CA PHE A 10 -48.34 6.65 17.83
C PHE A 10 -47.03 6.03 18.36
N LEU A 11 -46.76 6.17 19.68
CA LEU A 11 -45.54 5.60 20.29
C LEU A 11 -45.56 4.05 20.26
N GLY A 12 -46.69 3.41 20.51
CA GLY A 12 -46.81 1.96 20.42
C GLY A 12 -46.57 1.42 19.03
N LYS A 13 -47.06 2.09 17.99
CA LYS A 13 -46.79 1.73 16.58
C LYS A 13 -45.36 2.04 16.17
N SER A 14 -44.75 3.09 16.69
CA SER A 14 -43.34 3.42 16.41
C SER A 14 -42.40 2.44 17.08
N VAL A 15 -42.68 1.96 18.29
CA VAL A 15 -41.90 0.92 18.97
C VAL A 15 -42.05 -0.43 18.27
N ALA A 16 -43.27 -0.80 17.85
CA ALA A 16 -43.51 -2.03 17.09
C ALA A 16 -42.86 -1.97 15.67
N ALA A 17 -42.87 -0.80 15.02
CA ALA A 17 -42.16 -0.60 13.77
C ALA A 17 -40.64 -0.64 13.98
N GLY A 18 -40.13 -0.07 15.08
CA GLY A 18 -38.69 -0.13 15.43
C GLY A 18 -38.24 -1.55 15.76
N ALA A 19 -39.05 -2.34 16.47
CA ALA A 19 -38.74 -3.76 16.75
C ALA A 19 -38.83 -4.64 15.48
N ALA A 20 -39.78 -4.34 14.59
CA ALA A 20 -39.85 -5.01 13.28
C ALA A 20 -38.68 -4.59 12.35
N TYR A 21 -38.20 -3.35 12.46
CA TYR A 21 -37.04 -2.85 11.71
C TYR A 21 -35.72 -3.48 12.20
N ALA A 22 -35.59 -3.73 13.49
CA ALA A 22 -34.43 -4.46 14.05
C ALA A 22 -34.36 -5.92 13.62
N GLY A 23 -35.46 -6.50 13.14
CA GLY A 23 -35.51 -7.87 12.60
C GLY A 23 -35.43 -7.98 11.07
N ILE A 24 -35.57 -6.84 10.36
CA ILE A 24 -35.47 -6.82 8.90
C ILE A 24 -34.09 -6.30 8.51
N ARG A 25 -33.13 -7.21 8.44
CA ARG A 25 -31.88 -6.90 7.72
C ARG A 25 -32.23 -6.52 6.28
N SER A 26 -31.71 -5.40 5.80
CA SER A 26 -31.91 -4.97 4.43
C SER A 26 -31.46 -6.08 3.46
N MET A 27 -32.04 -6.15 2.27
CA MET A 27 -31.57 -7.10 1.26
C MET A 27 -30.08 -6.91 0.97
N GLU A 28 -29.58 -5.66 1.01
CA GLU A 28 -28.18 -5.33 0.86
C GLU A 28 -27.33 -5.87 2.01
N GLU A 29 -27.78 -5.74 3.26
CA GLU A 29 -27.10 -6.28 4.42
C GLU A 29 -27.06 -7.83 4.40
N LYS A 30 -28.14 -8.48 3.96
CA LYS A 30 -28.17 -9.93 3.75
C LYS A 30 -27.21 -10.36 2.65
N ASN A 31 -27.15 -9.62 1.55
CA ASN A 31 -26.23 -9.89 0.44
C ASN A 31 -24.78 -9.69 0.85
N LEU A 32 -24.47 -8.62 1.62
CA LEU A 32 -23.14 -8.37 2.18
C LEU A 32 -22.72 -9.48 3.13
N LEU A 33 -23.59 -9.91 4.05
CA LEU A 33 -23.30 -11.01 4.97
C LEU A 33 -23.13 -12.34 4.25
N ALA A 34 -23.95 -12.61 3.22
CA ALA A 34 -23.80 -13.79 2.37
C ALA A 34 -22.47 -13.76 1.61
N ALA A 35 -22.08 -12.61 1.07
CA ALA A 35 -20.79 -12.43 0.38
C ALA A 35 -19.60 -12.61 1.33
N VAL A 36 -19.67 -12.12 2.56
CA VAL A 36 -18.63 -12.34 3.60
C VAL A 36 -18.55 -13.81 3.99
N GLN A 37 -19.69 -14.49 4.13
CA GLN A 37 -19.72 -15.94 4.41
C GLN A 37 -19.17 -16.76 3.24
N ASP A 38 -19.52 -16.39 2.00
CA ASP A 38 -19.03 -17.03 0.78
C ASP A 38 -17.51 -16.86 0.63
N ASN A 39 -16.98 -15.65 0.89
CA ASN A 39 -15.54 -15.40 0.91
C ASN A 39 -14.82 -16.22 1.99
N GLY A 40 -15.41 -16.39 3.17
CA GLY A 40 -14.88 -17.28 4.20
C GLY A 40 -14.87 -18.75 3.79
N GLN A 41 -15.88 -19.21 3.05
CA GLN A 41 -15.92 -20.56 2.49
C GLN A 41 -14.90 -20.71 1.35
N LYS A 42 -14.80 -19.72 0.46
CA LYS A 42 -13.79 -19.68 -0.62
C LYS A 42 -12.37 -19.73 -0.03
N THR A 43 -12.08 -18.93 0.99
CA THR A 43 -10.77 -18.94 1.68
C THR A 43 -10.47 -20.32 2.28
N ARG A 44 -11.43 -20.96 2.99
CA ARG A 44 -11.24 -22.31 3.54
C ARG A 44 -11.06 -23.37 2.45
N GLN A 45 -11.75 -23.24 1.34
CA GLN A 45 -11.62 -24.14 0.20
C GLN A 45 -10.26 -23.97 -0.48
N LEU A 46 -9.80 -22.73 -0.68
CA LEU A 46 -8.47 -22.41 -1.20
C LEU A 46 -7.39 -22.94 -0.26
N LYS A 47 -7.49 -22.74 1.05
CA LYS A 47 -6.54 -23.32 2.02
C LYS A 47 -6.40 -24.84 1.88
N LYS A 48 -7.53 -25.58 1.69
CA LYS A 48 -7.48 -27.03 1.45
C LYS A 48 -6.83 -27.40 0.12
N GLN A 49 -7.10 -26.64 -0.93
CA GLN A 49 -6.56 -26.90 -2.27
C GLN A 49 -5.08 -26.57 -2.38
N THR A 50 -4.61 -25.61 -1.56
CA THR A 50 -3.23 -25.11 -1.57
C THR A 50 -2.36 -25.71 -0.46
N GLN A 51 -2.87 -26.70 0.26
CA GLN A 51 -2.08 -27.41 1.26
C GLN A 51 -0.90 -28.12 0.60
N GLY A 52 0.32 -27.61 0.85
CA GLY A 52 1.54 -28.09 0.21
C GLY A 52 2.03 -27.27 -1.00
N GLU A 53 1.28 -26.24 -1.41
CA GLU A 53 1.78 -25.29 -2.41
C GLU A 53 3.00 -24.52 -1.87
N PRO A 54 3.96 -24.17 -2.75
CA PRO A 54 5.15 -23.44 -2.31
C PRO A 54 4.79 -22.04 -1.80
N LYS A 55 5.42 -21.67 -0.70
CA LYS A 55 5.37 -20.29 -0.18
C LYS A 55 5.92 -19.32 -1.23
N ILE A 56 5.53 -18.05 -1.11
CA ILE A 56 6.10 -17.02 -1.97
C ILE A 56 7.63 -16.98 -1.81
N PRO A 57 8.40 -16.97 -2.92
CA PRO A 57 9.86 -16.93 -2.83
C PRO A 57 10.35 -15.58 -2.31
N THR A 58 11.59 -15.58 -1.83
CA THR A 58 12.26 -14.38 -1.30
C THR A 58 13.31 -13.85 -2.26
N GLY A 59 13.79 -12.66 -1.98
CA GLY A 59 14.95 -12.00 -2.52
C GLY A 59 15.66 -11.24 -1.42
N LYS A 60 16.72 -10.50 -1.72
CA LYS A 60 17.53 -9.81 -0.73
C LYS A 60 17.58 -8.30 -0.96
N ILE A 61 17.48 -7.52 0.10
CA ILE A 61 17.91 -6.12 0.13
C ILE A 61 18.99 -6.05 1.19
N GLY A 62 20.24 -5.88 0.78
CA GLY A 62 21.37 -5.98 1.69
C GLY A 62 21.42 -7.36 2.38
N ASN A 63 21.33 -7.36 3.71
CA ASN A 63 21.29 -8.56 4.55
C ASN A 63 19.87 -9.07 4.84
N LEU A 64 18.83 -8.34 4.45
CA LEU A 64 17.44 -8.70 4.71
C LEU A 64 16.92 -9.65 3.63
N GLU A 65 16.31 -10.75 4.06
CA GLU A 65 15.60 -11.67 3.19
C GLU A 65 14.11 -11.30 3.18
N ILE A 66 13.62 -10.84 2.03
CA ILE A 66 12.29 -10.24 1.86
C ILE A 66 11.48 -11.06 0.87
N SER A 67 10.23 -11.35 1.19
CA SER A 67 9.30 -12.04 0.25
C SER A 67 9.03 -11.20 -0.99
N ARG A 68 8.94 -11.84 -2.18
CA ARG A 68 8.67 -11.15 -3.47
C ARG A 68 7.37 -10.36 -3.46
N ILE A 69 6.41 -10.75 -2.62
CA ILE A 69 5.24 -9.95 -2.26
C ILE A 69 5.45 -9.41 -0.86
N ILE A 70 5.32 -8.10 -0.71
CA ILE A 70 5.35 -7.36 0.56
C ILE A 70 3.91 -6.95 0.87
N ALA A 71 3.44 -7.14 2.09
CA ALA A 71 2.13 -6.70 2.50
C ALA A 71 2.05 -5.16 2.46
N GLY A 72 1.05 -4.60 1.77
CA GLY A 72 0.78 -3.17 1.78
C GLY A 72 0.02 -2.75 3.04
N GLY A 73 0.56 -1.85 3.83
CA GLY A 73 0.00 -1.44 5.13
C GLY A 73 -1.33 -0.69 5.04
N ASN A 74 -1.58 0.06 3.96
CA ASN A 74 -2.77 0.90 3.85
C ASN A 74 -4.08 0.11 4.01
N VAL A 75 -4.23 -1.04 3.37
CA VAL A 75 -5.44 -1.86 3.49
C VAL A 75 -5.58 -2.37 4.93
N ILE A 76 -4.50 -2.85 5.55
CA ILE A 76 -4.51 -3.36 6.94
C ILE A 76 -4.97 -2.29 7.93
N SER A 77 -4.66 -1.03 7.69
CA SER A 77 -5.11 0.10 8.55
C SER A 77 -6.52 0.60 8.24
N GLY A 78 -7.22 0.00 7.29
CA GLY A 78 -8.51 0.50 6.81
C GLY A 78 -8.39 1.70 5.86
N TRP A 79 -7.18 2.09 5.47
CA TRP A 79 -6.94 3.13 4.48
C TRP A 79 -6.90 2.53 3.08
N CYS A 80 -7.92 2.80 2.29
CA CYS A 80 -7.96 2.38 0.90
C CYS A 80 -7.94 3.59 -0.02
N HIS A 81 -7.02 3.63 -0.98
CA HIS A 81 -7.18 4.53 -2.11
C HIS A 81 -8.38 4.04 -2.93
N ASN A 82 -9.35 4.90 -3.16
CA ASN A 82 -10.66 4.47 -3.64
C ASN A 82 -11.18 5.30 -4.83
N ARG A 83 -10.37 6.18 -5.38
CA ARG A 83 -10.72 6.99 -6.56
C ARG A 83 -12.12 7.60 -6.45
N ASP A 84 -12.34 8.44 -5.43
CA ASP A 84 -13.59 9.16 -5.14
C ASP A 84 -14.75 8.30 -4.60
N LEU A 85 -14.59 6.99 -4.44
CA LEU A 85 -15.59 6.13 -3.79
C LEU A 85 -15.48 6.24 -2.26
N LEU A 86 -15.92 7.33 -1.70
CA LEU A 86 -15.70 7.72 -0.29
C LEU A 86 -16.12 6.66 0.73
N TYR A 87 -17.14 5.84 0.43
CA TYR A 87 -17.63 4.79 1.32
C TYR A 87 -16.68 3.58 1.44
N VAL A 88 -15.75 3.38 0.49
CA VAL A 88 -14.86 2.21 0.47
C VAL A 88 -13.91 2.22 1.67
N SER A 89 -13.30 3.35 2.00
CA SER A 89 -12.44 3.47 3.19
C SER A 89 -13.22 3.22 4.48
N THR A 90 -14.47 3.71 4.56
CA THR A 90 -15.34 3.46 5.72
C THR A 90 -15.66 1.96 5.84
N LEU A 91 -16.01 1.30 4.74
CA LEU A 91 -16.27 -0.15 4.73
C LEU A 91 -15.02 -0.95 5.13
N ALA A 92 -13.86 -0.61 4.58
CA ALA A 92 -12.60 -1.25 4.94
C ALA A 92 -12.27 -1.10 6.43
N GLY A 93 -12.45 0.11 7.00
CA GLY A 93 -12.25 0.36 8.42
C GLY A 93 -13.21 -0.44 9.33
N HIS A 94 -14.46 -0.63 8.90
CA HIS A 94 -15.40 -1.48 9.62
C HIS A 94 -15.12 -2.99 9.48
N TYR A 95 -14.59 -3.40 8.34
CA TYR A 95 -14.25 -4.80 8.08
C TYR A 95 -12.98 -5.22 8.83
N LEU A 96 -11.95 -4.37 8.81
CA LEU A 96 -10.63 -4.65 9.36
C LEU A 96 -10.56 -4.25 10.84
N THR A 97 -11.35 -4.93 11.68
CA THR A 97 -11.17 -4.88 13.14
C THR A 97 -9.75 -5.33 13.50
N GLU A 98 -9.26 -4.99 14.68
CA GLU A 98 -7.92 -5.41 15.15
C GLU A 98 -7.72 -6.93 15.03
N GLU A 99 -8.70 -7.73 15.44
CA GLU A 99 -8.63 -9.18 15.31
C GLU A 99 -8.55 -9.61 13.85
N LYS A 100 -9.34 -9.00 12.97
CA LYS A 100 -9.28 -9.27 11.53
C LYS A 100 -7.96 -8.86 10.90
N GLN A 101 -7.35 -7.77 11.36
CA GLN A 101 -6.00 -7.38 10.96
C GLN A 101 -4.99 -8.46 11.34
N PHE A 102 -5.03 -8.96 12.58
CA PHE A 102 -4.13 -10.04 13.04
C PHE A 102 -4.33 -11.33 12.27
N ASP A 103 -5.57 -11.75 12.05
CA ASP A 103 -5.87 -12.93 11.24
C ASP A 103 -5.35 -12.80 9.80
N THR A 104 -5.40 -11.58 9.24
CA THR A 104 -4.89 -11.29 7.89
C THR A 104 -3.38 -11.38 7.85
N LEU A 105 -2.69 -10.80 8.84
CA LEU A 105 -1.23 -10.84 8.95
C LEU A 105 -0.73 -12.28 9.16
N GLU A 106 -1.38 -13.05 10.03
CA GLU A 106 -1.07 -14.45 10.26
C GLU A 106 -1.24 -15.29 8.98
N LEU A 107 -2.32 -15.05 8.23
CA LEU A 107 -2.52 -15.69 6.94
C LEU A 107 -1.43 -15.32 5.92
N MET A 108 -0.97 -14.06 5.91
CA MET A 108 0.13 -13.63 5.05
C MET A 108 1.44 -14.39 5.37
N GLU A 109 1.79 -14.51 6.66
CA GLU A 109 2.98 -15.26 7.09
C GLU A 109 2.85 -16.76 6.79
N GLU A 110 1.65 -17.34 6.94
CA GLU A 110 1.37 -18.73 6.57
C GLU A 110 1.73 -19.02 5.09
N TYR A 111 1.48 -18.04 4.21
CA TYR A 111 1.78 -18.14 2.77
C TYR A 111 3.16 -17.57 2.38
N GLY A 112 3.99 -17.25 3.36
CA GLY A 112 5.40 -16.86 3.16
C GLY A 112 5.64 -15.39 2.93
N ILE A 113 4.63 -14.52 3.10
CA ILE A 113 4.83 -13.08 3.09
C ILE A 113 5.42 -12.69 4.45
N ASN A 114 6.71 -12.37 4.47
CA ASN A 114 7.47 -12.12 5.70
C ASN A 114 7.72 -10.63 5.97
N THR A 115 7.17 -9.74 5.14
CA THR A 115 7.45 -8.31 5.21
C THR A 115 6.18 -7.51 4.95
N ILE A 116 6.00 -6.43 5.71
CA ILE A 116 4.93 -5.45 5.53
C ILE A 116 5.50 -4.04 5.37
N SER A 117 4.86 -3.21 4.54
CA SER A 117 5.17 -1.77 4.43
C SER A 117 4.08 -0.95 5.13
N PRO A 118 4.16 -0.75 6.45
CA PRO A 118 3.21 0.06 7.20
C PRO A 118 3.50 1.55 7.06
N ASP A 119 2.50 2.39 7.33
CA ASP A 119 2.73 3.79 7.72
C ASP A 119 3.34 3.84 9.13
N THR A 120 4.04 4.93 9.45
CA THR A 120 4.66 5.12 10.77
C THR A 120 3.67 4.95 11.92
N SER A 121 2.41 5.40 11.75
CA SER A 121 1.35 5.27 12.75
C SER A 121 0.91 3.82 13.02
N GLN A 122 1.30 2.89 12.15
CA GLN A 122 0.89 1.47 12.23
C GLN A 122 1.94 0.57 12.89
N LEU A 123 3.14 1.06 13.18
CA LEU A 123 4.16 0.26 13.85
C LEU A 123 3.66 -0.30 15.19
N GLY A 124 2.87 0.48 15.92
CA GLY A 124 2.26 0.03 17.18
C GLY A 124 1.37 -1.22 17.04
N ILE A 125 0.53 -1.28 16.00
CA ILE A 125 -0.35 -2.43 15.77
C ILE A 125 0.45 -3.66 15.28
N ILE A 126 1.47 -3.47 14.45
CA ILE A 126 2.35 -4.56 14.01
C ILE A 126 3.14 -5.12 15.21
N ASN A 127 3.66 -4.27 16.08
CA ASN A 127 4.34 -4.68 17.30
C ASN A 127 3.40 -5.40 18.27
N LYS A 128 2.12 -4.97 18.33
CA LYS A 128 1.10 -5.67 19.12
C LYS A 128 0.82 -7.07 18.55
N TYR A 129 0.65 -7.18 17.23
CA TYR A 129 0.51 -8.46 16.55
C TYR A 129 1.66 -9.44 16.88
N LYS A 130 2.91 -8.95 16.76
CA LYS A 130 4.10 -9.75 17.11
C LYS A 130 4.05 -10.26 18.56
N ARG A 131 3.69 -9.40 19.51
CA ARG A 131 3.61 -9.80 20.92
C ARG A 131 2.47 -10.76 21.22
N GLU A 132 1.30 -10.57 20.63
CA GLU A 132 0.09 -11.31 20.99
C GLU A 132 -0.10 -12.60 20.18
N ARG A 133 0.38 -12.62 18.93
CA ARG A 133 0.22 -13.76 18.01
C ARG A 133 1.55 -14.43 17.64
N GLY A 134 2.70 -13.88 18.07
CA GLY A 134 4.03 -14.44 17.77
C GLY A 134 4.47 -14.23 16.34
N GLY A 135 3.93 -13.22 15.62
CA GLY A 135 4.32 -12.89 14.25
C GLY A 135 5.75 -12.36 14.16
N GLU A 136 6.41 -12.59 13.02
CA GLU A 136 7.82 -12.24 12.76
C GLU A 136 7.99 -11.28 11.58
N LEU A 137 6.92 -10.62 11.14
CA LEU A 137 6.94 -9.71 9.99
C LEU A 137 8.03 -8.64 10.11
N GLN A 138 8.87 -8.56 9.09
CA GLN A 138 9.77 -7.43 8.88
C GLN A 138 8.97 -6.19 8.45
N THR A 139 9.51 -4.99 8.67
CA THR A 139 8.84 -3.74 8.31
C THR A 139 9.69 -2.87 7.39
N VAL A 140 9.09 -2.37 6.32
CA VAL A 140 9.65 -1.39 5.37
C VAL A 140 8.88 -0.09 5.59
N VAL A 141 9.43 0.84 6.36
CA VAL A 141 8.68 1.99 6.90
C VAL A 141 8.98 3.27 6.12
N GLY A 142 7.92 3.91 5.62
CA GLY A 142 8.03 5.23 4.98
C GLY A 142 8.09 6.34 6.03
N VAL A 143 9.23 7.01 6.16
CA VAL A 143 9.42 8.12 7.10
C VAL A 143 9.10 9.46 6.44
N ARG A 144 8.43 10.33 7.17
CA ARG A 144 8.08 11.68 6.75
C ARG A 144 7.92 12.59 7.96
N GLN A 145 8.16 13.85 7.77
CA GLN A 145 7.80 14.86 8.76
C GLN A 145 6.28 15.06 8.79
N GLU A 146 5.73 15.38 9.96
CA GLU A 146 4.32 15.78 10.08
C GLU A 146 4.05 17.09 9.34
N TRP A 147 2.98 17.12 8.55
CA TRP A 147 2.57 18.30 7.79
C TRP A 147 2.19 19.49 8.68
N GLU A 148 1.71 19.23 9.89
CA GLU A 148 1.28 20.21 10.87
C GLU A 148 2.44 20.98 11.52
N HIS A 149 3.67 20.50 11.33
CA HIS A 149 4.88 21.07 11.95
C HIS A 149 5.85 21.68 10.93
N LEU A 150 5.31 22.28 9.86
CA LEU A 150 6.11 22.93 8.83
C LEU A 150 6.90 24.16 9.34
N ASP A 151 6.59 24.66 10.52
CA ASP A 151 7.31 25.74 11.21
C ASP A 151 8.62 25.29 11.87
N LYS A 152 8.80 23.99 12.08
CA LYS A 152 10.07 23.42 12.56
C LYS A 152 11.09 23.33 11.40
N PRO A 153 12.40 23.45 11.73
CA PRO A 153 13.41 23.13 10.72
C PRO A 153 13.18 21.73 10.15
N PHE A 154 13.06 21.63 8.84
CA PHE A 154 12.70 20.38 8.16
C PHE A 154 13.55 19.19 8.60
N TRP A 155 14.86 19.39 8.69
CA TRP A 155 15.77 18.33 9.09
C TRP A 155 15.51 17.82 10.52
N SER A 156 15.30 18.69 11.48
CA SER A 156 15.07 18.27 12.88
C SER A 156 13.80 17.45 13.02
N GLY A 157 12.71 17.82 12.31
CA GLY A 157 11.48 17.05 12.30
C GLY A 157 11.65 15.69 11.63
N MET A 158 12.37 15.64 10.51
CA MET A 158 12.63 14.38 9.81
C MET A 158 13.50 13.42 10.63
N LYS A 159 14.53 13.95 11.27
CA LYS A 159 15.40 13.19 12.18
C LYS A 159 14.60 12.59 13.34
N GLU A 160 13.75 13.38 13.99
CA GLU A 160 12.89 12.92 15.08
C GLU A 160 12.00 11.73 14.66
N TRP A 161 11.45 11.77 13.43
CA TRP A 161 10.65 10.68 12.90
C TRP A 161 11.46 9.43 12.56
N ILE A 162 12.68 9.60 12.03
CA ILE A 162 13.60 8.47 11.78
C ILE A 162 13.95 7.79 13.11
N ASP A 163 14.39 8.57 14.11
CA ASP A 163 14.73 8.05 15.43
C ASP A 163 13.56 7.28 16.05
N ARG A 164 12.36 7.87 16.01
CA ARG A 164 11.15 7.22 16.51
C ARG A 164 10.86 5.89 15.82
N CYS A 165 10.94 5.82 14.50
CA CYS A 165 10.71 4.57 13.78
C CYS A 165 11.74 3.49 14.12
N ILE A 166 13.00 3.89 14.34
CA ILE A 166 14.07 3.00 14.80
C ILE A 166 13.76 2.48 16.21
N ASP A 167 13.38 3.35 17.13
CA ASP A 167 13.04 3.01 18.52
C ASP A 167 11.80 2.08 18.57
N GLU A 168 10.85 2.25 17.66
CA GLU A 168 9.68 1.39 17.51
C GLU A 168 9.99 0.07 16.77
N GLY A 169 11.25 -0.19 16.38
CA GLY A 169 11.70 -1.46 15.82
C GLY A 169 11.46 -1.63 14.31
N ALA A 170 11.51 -0.53 13.55
CA ALA A 170 11.51 -0.62 12.07
C ALA A 170 12.69 -1.48 11.58
N THR A 171 12.45 -2.34 10.57
CA THR A 171 13.50 -3.19 9.99
C THR A 171 14.33 -2.44 8.96
N THR A 172 13.69 -1.65 8.12
CA THR A 172 14.31 -0.74 7.15
C THR A 172 13.42 0.47 6.91
N LEU A 173 14.00 1.56 6.46
CA LEU A 173 13.30 2.82 6.30
C LEU A 173 13.50 3.39 4.89
N TYR A 174 12.52 4.17 4.42
CA TYR A 174 12.64 4.92 3.18
C TYR A 174 11.96 6.29 3.33
N THR A 175 12.40 7.29 2.58
CA THR A 175 11.72 8.58 2.55
C THR A 175 10.36 8.43 1.88
N GLN A 176 9.26 8.75 2.60
CA GLN A 176 7.89 8.51 2.13
C GLN A 176 7.60 9.31 0.85
N GLY A 177 6.98 8.66 -0.15
CA GLY A 177 6.86 9.19 -1.51
C GLY A 177 6.23 10.57 -1.61
N GLY A 178 5.10 10.81 -0.97
CA GLY A 178 4.45 12.13 -1.00
C GLY A 178 5.30 13.23 -0.37
N PHE A 179 6.00 12.93 0.73
CA PHE A 179 6.92 13.86 1.37
C PHE A 179 8.15 14.14 0.49
N THR A 180 8.74 13.11 -0.11
CA THR A 180 9.88 13.24 -1.02
C THR A 180 9.53 14.12 -2.22
N GLU A 181 8.36 13.91 -2.81
CA GLU A 181 7.85 14.72 -3.92
C GLU A 181 7.60 16.16 -3.53
N HIS A 182 7.00 16.39 -2.35
CA HIS A 182 6.80 17.74 -1.84
C HIS A 182 8.12 18.48 -1.66
N ALA A 183 9.14 17.82 -1.12
CA ALA A 183 10.46 18.40 -0.96
C ALA A 183 11.13 18.74 -2.32
N MET A 184 11.03 17.84 -3.30
CA MET A 184 11.72 17.99 -4.59
C MET A 184 10.98 18.88 -5.58
N LYS A 185 9.64 18.88 -5.58
CA LYS A 185 8.80 19.70 -6.46
C LYS A 185 9.12 21.20 -6.39
N GLN A 186 9.47 21.69 -5.20
CA GLN A 186 9.77 23.09 -4.99
C GLN A 186 11.10 23.55 -5.62
N GLY A 187 11.98 22.59 -5.98
CA GLY A 187 13.30 22.88 -6.55
C GLY A 187 14.23 23.64 -5.61
N LYS A 188 13.91 23.70 -4.31
CA LYS A 188 14.71 24.39 -3.30
C LYS A 188 15.80 23.45 -2.78
N PRO A 189 17.09 23.81 -2.93
CA PRO A 189 18.20 22.95 -2.51
C PRO A 189 18.11 22.51 -1.05
N GLU A 190 17.70 23.40 -0.14
CA GLU A 190 17.55 23.12 1.28
C GLU A 190 16.48 22.05 1.58
N MET A 191 15.45 21.93 0.74
CA MET A 191 14.40 20.92 0.87
C MET A 191 14.89 19.56 0.35
N ILE A 192 15.62 19.58 -0.77
CA ILE A 192 16.20 18.36 -1.34
C ILE A 192 17.29 17.81 -0.41
N GLU A 193 18.07 18.70 0.22
CA GLU A 193 19.10 18.34 1.20
C GLU A 193 18.52 17.55 2.40
N VAL A 194 17.26 17.80 2.78
CA VAL A 194 16.58 17.01 3.82
C VAL A 194 16.46 15.54 3.39
N ILE A 195 16.15 15.29 2.11
CA ILE A 195 16.06 13.92 1.59
C ILE A 195 17.44 13.26 1.55
N VAL A 196 18.48 13.99 1.08
CA VAL A 196 19.87 13.54 1.11
C VAL A 196 20.27 13.12 2.53
N LYS A 197 20.14 14.04 3.49
CA LYS A 197 20.45 13.81 4.90
C LYS A 197 19.66 12.66 5.51
N SER A 198 18.41 12.45 5.08
CA SER A 198 17.59 11.37 5.59
C SER A 198 18.14 10.01 5.18
N VAL A 199 18.51 9.85 3.90
CA VAL A 199 19.11 8.61 3.40
C VAL A 199 20.46 8.35 4.08
N GLU A 200 21.33 9.36 4.16
CA GLU A 200 22.62 9.26 4.85
C GLU A 200 22.46 8.90 6.32
N TYR A 201 21.60 9.61 7.03
CA TYR A 201 21.39 9.40 8.47
C TYR A 201 20.84 8.01 8.79
N ILE A 202 19.89 7.50 8.00
CA ILE A 202 19.37 6.13 8.15
C ILE A 202 20.52 5.11 8.01
N LYS A 203 21.39 5.29 7.01
CA LYS A 203 22.59 4.45 6.82
C LYS A 203 23.57 4.55 7.98
N ASP A 204 23.82 5.75 8.48
CA ASP A 204 24.70 5.99 9.63
C ASP A 204 24.20 5.33 10.91
N GLN A 205 22.88 5.16 11.06
CA GLN A 205 22.29 4.38 12.15
C GLN A 205 22.40 2.85 11.92
N GLY A 206 22.98 2.40 10.81
CA GLY A 206 23.16 0.98 10.48
C GLY A 206 21.95 0.31 9.81
N TYR A 207 20.99 1.10 9.32
CA TYR A 207 19.80 0.60 8.64
C TYR A 207 19.93 0.76 7.11
N LEU A 208 19.23 -0.09 6.38
CA LEU A 208 19.07 0.09 4.93
C LEU A 208 18.13 1.27 4.67
N ALA A 209 18.53 2.14 3.75
CA ALA A 209 17.81 3.37 3.43
C ALA A 209 17.25 3.34 2.00
N GLY A 210 15.93 3.45 1.87
CA GLY A 210 15.26 3.58 0.58
C GLY A 210 14.87 5.01 0.24
N ILE A 211 14.57 5.24 -1.04
CA ILE A 211 13.87 6.45 -1.50
C ILE A 211 12.51 6.08 -2.05
N GLY A 212 11.46 6.76 -1.57
CA GLY A 212 10.07 6.54 -1.98
C GLY A 212 9.57 7.60 -2.94
N CYS A 213 8.81 7.21 -3.97
CA CYS A 213 8.17 8.16 -4.87
C CYS A 213 7.03 7.54 -5.69
N HIS A 214 6.13 8.42 -6.14
CA HIS A 214 5.12 8.12 -7.14
C HIS A 214 5.58 8.64 -8.52
N ASP A 215 6.13 9.84 -8.58
CA ASP A 215 6.63 10.42 -9.82
C ASP A 215 8.08 9.97 -10.11
N VAL A 216 8.30 9.53 -11.34
CA VAL A 216 9.63 9.14 -11.83
C VAL A 216 10.66 10.27 -11.77
N LYS A 217 10.20 11.53 -11.80
CA LYS A 217 11.05 12.71 -11.70
C LYS A 217 11.88 12.77 -10.42
N VAL A 218 11.38 12.19 -9.33
CA VAL A 218 12.12 12.07 -8.07
C VAL A 218 13.43 11.30 -8.25
N ILE A 219 13.41 10.20 -9.01
CA ILE A 219 14.62 9.40 -9.24
C ILE A 219 15.63 10.14 -10.09
N GLU A 220 15.17 10.93 -11.09
CA GLU A 220 16.05 11.79 -11.88
C GLU A 220 16.75 12.85 -11.00
N ILE A 221 15.99 13.51 -10.12
CA ILE A 221 16.54 14.48 -9.16
C ILE A 221 17.48 13.81 -8.15
N ALA A 222 17.12 12.62 -7.67
CA ALA A 222 17.98 11.87 -6.77
C ALA A 222 19.35 11.59 -7.41
N ASP A 223 19.38 11.24 -8.69
CA ASP A 223 20.63 11.08 -9.45
C ASP A 223 21.42 12.40 -9.57
N GLU A 224 20.74 13.51 -9.87
CA GLU A 224 21.35 14.85 -9.98
C GLU A 224 22.01 15.29 -8.67
N TYR A 225 21.42 14.94 -7.53
CA TYR A 225 21.92 15.28 -6.20
C TYR A 225 22.81 14.19 -5.58
N GLY A 226 23.10 13.11 -6.31
CA GLY A 226 23.97 12.02 -5.84
C GLY A 226 23.40 11.22 -4.67
N ILE A 227 22.06 11.16 -4.52
CA ILE A 227 21.44 10.34 -3.48
C ILE A 227 21.64 8.87 -3.83
N ASP A 228 22.31 8.12 -2.95
CA ASP A 228 22.58 6.68 -3.12
C ASP A 228 21.73 5.83 -2.15
N PRO A 229 20.48 5.50 -2.48
CA PRO A 229 19.66 4.63 -1.64
C PRO A 229 20.11 3.17 -1.76
N ASP A 230 19.78 2.33 -0.78
CA ASP A 230 19.98 0.89 -0.86
C ASP A 230 18.89 0.21 -1.70
N TYR A 231 17.72 0.85 -1.83
CA TYR A 231 16.60 0.38 -2.66
C TYR A 231 15.67 1.52 -3.06
N TYR A 232 14.89 1.29 -4.11
CA TYR A 232 13.82 2.20 -4.55
C TYR A 232 12.46 1.67 -4.15
N PHE A 233 11.60 2.54 -3.60
CA PHE A 233 10.19 2.27 -3.31
C PHE A 233 9.33 3.14 -4.24
N LYS A 234 9.06 2.65 -5.47
CA LYS A 234 8.48 3.44 -6.57
C LYS A 234 7.21 2.80 -7.09
N THR A 235 6.15 3.60 -7.29
CA THR A 235 4.93 3.12 -7.96
C THR A 235 5.25 2.51 -9.32
N PHE A 236 4.55 1.42 -9.65
CA PHE A 236 4.65 0.84 -10.99
C PHE A 236 3.42 0.00 -11.32
N HIS A 237 2.76 0.32 -12.42
CA HIS A 237 1.66 -0.43 -13.03
C HIS A 237 1.44 0.05 -14.46
N HIS A 238 0.77 -0.75 -15.29
CA HIS A 238 0.35 -0.30 -16.62
C HIS A 238 -0.85 0.68 -16.52
N ASP A 239 -1.09 1.42 -17.59
CA ASP A 239 -2.20 2.39 -17.69
C ASP A 239 -3.39 1.89 -18.52
N LYS A 240 -3.46 0.58 -18.76
CA LYS A 240 -4.52 -0.06 -19.56
C LYS A 240 -5.72 -0.45 -18.69
N TYR A 241 -6.34 0.54 -18.07
CA TYR A 241 -7.58 0.37 -17.30
C TYR A 241 -8.48 1.60 -17.47
N TRP A 242 -9.79 1.43 -17.35
CA TRP A 242 -10.76 2.44 -17.74
C TRP A 242 -10.65 3.78 -16.98
N SER A 243 -10.21 3.75 -15.73
CA SER A 243 -10.04 4.93 -14.86
C SER A 243 -8.60 5.45 -14.82
N ALA A 244 -7.73 5.02 -15.75
CA ALA A 244 -6.40 5.58 -15.87
C ALA A 244 -6.48 7.06 -16.23
N HIS A 245 -5.55 7.86 -15.68
CA HIS A 245 -5.47 9.27 -16.02
C HIS A 245 -5.21 9.45 -17.53
N PRO A 246 -5.98 10.27 -18.24
CA PRO A 246 -5.77 10.51 -19.67
C PRO A 246 -4.33 10.96 -19.96
N ARG A 247 -3.68 10.35 -20.95
CA ARG A 247 -2.26 10.60 -21.24
C ARG A 247 -1.97 12.06 -21.58
N GLU A 248 -2.88 12.74 -22.26
CA GLU A 248 -2.80 14.15 -22.66
C GLU A 248 -2.85 15.14 -21.50
N HIS A 249 -3.34 14.71 -20.34
CA HIS A 249 -3.45 15.55 -19.15
C HIS A 249 -2.40 15.21 -18.07
N ARG A 250 -1.52 14.23 -18.31
CA ARG A 250 -0.50 13.81 -17.32
C ARG A 250 0.58 14.86 -17.19
N LYS A 251 0.85 15.24 -15.95
CA LYS A 251 1.90 16.19 -15.57
C LYS A 251 2.74 15.61 -14.45
N HIS A 252 4.00 15.99 -14.37
CA HIS A 252 4.81 15.70 -13.20
C HIS A 252 4.21 16.36 -11.95
N TRP A 253 4.43 15.77 -10.80
CA TRP A 253 4.00 16.28 -9.49
C TRP A 253 2.48 16.28 -9.27
N SER A 254 1.75 15.45 -9.97
CA SER A 254 0.29 15.37 -9.86
C SER A 254 -0.20 14.85 -8.50
N VAL A 255 0.66 14.22 -7.71
CA VAL A 255 0.34 13.75 -6.35
C VAL A 255 -0.15 14.87 -5.44
N ASP A 256 0.27 16.10 -5.73
CA ASP A 256 -0.10 17.32 -5.00
C ASP A 256 -1.23 18.15 -5.67
N ALA A 257 -1.91 17.60 -6.67
CA ALA A 257 -2.86 18.37 -7.46
C ALA A 257 -4.07 18.92 -6.68
N GLY A 258 -4.22 18.56 -5.40
CA GLY A 258 -5.30 19.04 -4.55
C GLY A 258 -6.68 18.53 -4.98
N ASN A 259 -7.71 18.97 -4.27
CA ASN A 259 -9.10 18.61 -4.58
C ASN A 259 -9.66 19.57 -5.63
N SER A 260 -9.43 19.32 -6.90
CA SER A 260 -10.12 19.99 -7.99
C SER A 260 -11.41 19.26 -8.33
N ILE A 261 -12.46 20.02 -8.68
CA ILE A 261 -13.69 19.45 -9.27
C ILE A 261 -13.51 19.12 -10.76
N ASP A 262 -12.42 19.58 -11.36
CA ASP A 262 -12.08 19.23 -12.74
C ASP A 262 -11.48 17.83 -12.79
N HIS A 263 -12.18 16.91 -13.44
CA HIS A 263 -11.76 15.53 -13.59
C HIS A 263 -10.39 15.38 -14.28
N ASN A 264 -9.98 16.34 -15.10
CA ASN A 264 -8.68 16.32 -15.77
C ASN A 264 -7.54 16.87 -14.91
N GLU A 265 -7.87 17.61 -13.86
CA GLU A 265 -6.89 18.15 -12.92
C GLU A 265 -6.78 17.36 -11.64
N TYR A 266 -7.92 16.85 -11.15
CA TYR A 266 -7.97 16.01 -9.97
C TYR A 266 -8.03 14.55 -10.33
N HIS A 267 -7.01 13.88 -9.97
CA HIS A 267 -7.01 12.44 -9.85
C HIS A 267 -6.38 12.11 -8.52
N ASP A 268 -6.83 11.07 -7.87
CA ASP A 268 -6.10 10.43 -6.77
C ASP A 268 -4.80 9.84 -7.35
N ASN A 269 -3.94 10.72 -7.87
CA ASN A 269 -2.84 10.43 -8.78
C ASN A 269 -1.52 10.18 -8.10
N ILE A 270 -1.60 9.51 -7.02
CA ILE A 270 -0.47 8.85 -6.41
C ILE A 270 -0.20 7.49 -7.09
N TYR A 271 -0.40 7.46 -8.42
CA TYR A 271 -0.21 6.28 -9.27
C TYR A 271 0.95 6.50 -10.22
N ASP A 272 1.35 5.48 -10.96
CA ASP A 272 2.37 5.66 -11.99
C ASP A 272 1.76 6.26 -13.26
N LEU A 273 2.01 7.55 -13.48
CA LEU A 273 1.51 8.29 -14.64
C LEU A 273 2.36 8.06 -15.91
N PHE A 274 3.61 7.62 -15.74
CA PHE A 274 4.58 7.49 -16.83
C PHE A 274 5.26 6.11 -16.80
N PRO A 275 4.49 5.00 -16.95
CA PRO A 275 5.01 3.65 -16.77
C PRO A 275 6.19 3.33 -17.70
N GLU A 276 6.16 3.79 -18.95
CA GLU A 276 7.25 3.55 -19.89
C GLU A 276 8.55 4.31 -19.50
N LYS A 277 8.40 5.54 -18.94
CA LYS A 277 9.55 6.28 -18.41
C LYS A 277 10.10 5.62 -17.15
N THR A 278 9.21 5.15 -16.27
CA THR A 278 9.59 4.44 -15.05
C THR A 278 10.38 3.19 -15.39
N GLU A 279 9.88 2.34 -16.30
CA GLU A 279 10.58 1.15 -16.75
C GLU A 279 11.96 1.47 -17.35
N ALA A 280 12.01 2.44 -18.27
CA ALA A 280 13.25 2.85 -18.94
C ALA A 280 14.31 3.43 -17.99
N LEU A 281 13.89 4.17 -16.96
CA LEU A 281 14.80 4.71 -15.96
C LEU A 281 15.26 3.62 -14.99
N MET A 282 14.34 2.80 -14.48
CA MET A 282 14.66 1.72 -13.55
C MET A 282 15.52 0.62 -14.18
N ALA A 283 15.42 0.42 -15.50
CA ALA A 283 16.32 -0.49 -16.22
C ALA A 283 17.80 -0.10 -16.13
N LYS A 284 18.11 1.15 -15.79
CA LYS A 284 19.49 1.66 -15.61
C LYS A 284 19.96 1.59 -14.16
N LYS A 285 19.10 1.15 -13.22
CA LYS A 285 19.41 1.07 -11.80
C LYS A 285 19.82 -0.35 -11.42
N ASP A 286 20.87 -0.44 -10.62
CA ASP A 286 21.46 -1.69 -10.11
C ASP A 286 21.05 -2.00 -8.66
N LYS A 287 20.15 -1.19 -8.06
CA LYS A 287 19.62 -1.38 -6.72
C LYS A 287 18.25 -2.06 -6.76
N PRO A 288 17.87 -2.81 -5.71
CA PRO A 288 16.55 -3.42 -5.61
C PRO A 288 15.40 -2.42 -5.77
N TRP A 289 14.33 -2.85 -6.42
CA TRP A 289 13.15 -2.04 -6.65
C TRP A 289 11.90 -2.72 -6.08
N ILE A 290 11.28 -2.08 -5.10
CA ILE A 290 9.97 -2.41 -4.57
C ILE A 290 8.93 -1.59 -5.35
N ALA A 291 8.15 -2.24 -6.20
CA ALA A 291 7.03 -1.59 -6.88
C ALA A 291 5.81 -1.55 -5.95
N PHE A 292 5.15 -0.40 -5.82
CA PHE A 292 3.93 -0.28 -5.02
C PHE A 292 2.77 0.34 -5.82
N LYS A 293 1.55 0.30 -5.27
CA LYS A 293 0.30 0.66 -5.96
C LYS A 293 0.06 -0.15 -7.25
N THR A 294 0.63 -1.33 -7.33
CA THR A 294 0.65 -2.19 -8.52
C THR A 294 -0.73 -2.52 -9.07
N LEU A 295 -1.75 -2.60 -8.21
CA LEU A 295 -3.14 -2.87 -8.57
C LEU A 295 -3.95 -1.60 -8.93
N ALA A 296 -3.33 -0.42 -8.93
CA ALA A 296 -4.02 0.86 -9.14
C ALA A 296 -5.35 0.95 -8.36
N ALA A 297 -5.28 0.72 -7.03
CA ALA A 297 -6.43 0.66 -6.12
C ALA A 297 -7.51 -0.39 -6.52
N GLY A 298 -7.08 -1.52 -7.05
CA GLY A 298 -7.98 -2.60 -7.48
C GLY A 298 -8.57 -2.41 -8.87
N ALA A 299 -8.14 -1.39 -9.62
CA ALA A 299 -8.56 -1.19 -11.01
C ALA A 299 -7.90 -2.18 -11.99
N ILE A 300 -6.78 -2.78 -11.60
CA ILE A 300 -6.04 -3.77 -12.39
C ILE A 300 -6.11 -5.13 -11.69
N HIS A 301 -6.48 -6.17 -12.46
CA HIS A 301 -6.49 -7.53 -11.93
C HIS A 301 -5.07 -7.98 -11.54
N PRO A 302 -4.88 -8.69 -10.41
CA PRO A 302 -3.56 -9.10 -9.91
C PRO A 302 -2.68 -9.83 -10.95
N GLU A 303 -3.26 -10.73 -11.76
CA GLU A 303 -2.53 -11.45 -12.79
C GLU A 303 -1.86 -10.49 -13.80
N SER A 304 -2.62 -9.52 -14.33
CA SER A 304 -2.10 -8.51 -15.26
C SER A 304 -1.10 -7.56 -14.59
N ALA A 305 -1.39 -7.13 -13.36
CA ALA A 305 -0.55 -6.20 -12.63
C ALA A 305 0.80 -6.80 -12.25
N PHE A 306 0.80 -8.01 -11.68
CA PHE A 306 2.02 -8.66 -11.22
C PHE A 306 2.92 -9.07 -12.40
N GLU A 307 2.31 -9.59 -13.48
CA GLU A 307 3.04 -9.91 -14.72
C GLU A 307 3.72 -8.66 -15.28
N PHE A 308 2.99 -7.54 -15.41
CA PHE A 308 3.54 -6.29 -15.89
C PHE A 308 4.70 -5.81 -15.01
N CYS A 309 4.51 -5.79 -13.70
CA CYS A 309 5.51 -5.28 -12.77
C CYS A 309 6.79 -6.13 -12.76
N PHE A 310 6.66 -7.46 -12.67
CA PHE A 310 7.84 -8.33 -12.67
C PHE A 310 8.55 -8.35 -14.01
N LYS A 311 7.83 -8.39 -15.13
CA LYS A 311 8.44 -8.28 -16.48
C LYS A 311 9.14 -6.94 -16.69
N GLY A 312 8.53 -5.84 -16.22
CA GLY A 312 9.10 -4.50 -16.31
C GLY A 312 10.27 -4.24 -15.35
N GLY A 313 10.64 -5.22 -14.53
CA GLY A 313 11.90 -5.20 -13.77
C GLY A 313 11.77 -4.96 -12.27
N ALA A 314 10.57 -4.87 -11.70
CA ALA A 314 10.42 -4.78 -10.24
C ALA A 314 10.95 -6.06 -9.56
N ASP A 315 11.69 -5.89 -8.46
CA ASP A 315 12.23 -7.02 -7.71
C ASP A 315 11.23 -7.51 -6.65
N PHE A 316 10.43 -6.62 -6.11
CA PHE A 316 9.40 -6.88 -5.12
C PHE A 316 8.13 -6.09 -5.43
N LEU A 317 6.98 -6.60 -4.99
CA LEU A 317 5.69 -5.89 -5.10
C LEU A 317 5.10 -5.64 -3.72
N ALA A 318 4.84 -4.38 -3.36
CA ALA A 318 4.07 -4.03 -2.17
C ALA A 318 2.57 -3.96 -2.54
N VAL A 319 1.80 -4.89 -1.99
CA VAL A 319 0.40 -5.12 -2.38
C VAL A 319 -0.50 -5.07 -1.15
N GLY A 320 -1.44 -4.12 -1.15
CA GLY A 320 -2.53 -4.10 -0.17
C GLY A 320 -3.53 -5.22 -0.46
N MET A 321 -3.85 -6.03 0.56
CA MET A 321 -4.72 -7.19 0.42
C MET A 321 -5.64 -7.32 1.63
N PHE A 322 -6.90 -7.69 1.37
CA PHE A 322 -7.77 -8.27 2.38
C PHE A 322 -7.45 -9.75 2.55
N ASP A 323 -7.85 -10.35 3.68
CA ASP A 323 -7.63 -11.77 3.98
C ASP A 323 -8.08 -12.71 2.85
N PHE A 324 -9.23 -12.44 2.25
CA PHE A 324 -9.78 -13.26 1.14
C PHE A 324 -8.98 -13.16 -0.17
N GLN A 325 -8.03 -12.21 -0.28
CA GLN A 325 -7.17 -12.03 -1.45
C GLN A 325 -5.78 -12.65 -1.28
N VAL A 326 -5.34 -12.89 -0.05
CA VAL A 326 -3.95 -13.30 0.26
C VAL A 326 -3.56 -14.56 -0.49
N ILE A 327 -4.38 -15.61 -0.37
CA ILE A 327 -4.07 -16.92 -0.98
C ILE A 327 -4.05 -16.82 -2.50
N GLU A 328 -5.08 -16.23 -3.09
CA GLU A 328 -5.20 -16.09 -4.55
C GLU A 328 -4.05 -15.28 -5.14
N ASN A 329 -3.71 -14.14 -4.52
CA ASN A 329 -2.61 -13.29 -4.96
C ASN A 329 -1.24 -13.99 -4.84
N THR A 330 -1.05 -14.79 -3.79
CA THR A 330 0.19 -15.58 -3.63
C THR A 330 0.34 -16.64 -4.72
N ILE A 331 -0.74 -17.35 -5.05
CA ILE A 331 -0.77 -18.32 -6.15
C ILE A 331 -0.45 -17.65 -7.49
N ILE A 332 -1.10 -16.51 -7.77
CA ILE A 332 -0.87 -15.73 -8.99
C ILE A 332 0.60 -15.30 -9.08
N ALA A 333 1.13 -14.75 -7.99
CA ALA A 333 2.53 -14.32 -7.95
C ALA A 333 3.50 -15.47 -8.19
N ASN A 334 3.29 -16.63 -7.54
CA ASN A 334 4.12 -17.82 -7.74
C ASN A 334 4.12 -18.30 -9.21
N LYS A 335 2.95 -18.32 -9.86
CA LYS A 335 2.83 -18.68 -11.28
C LYS A 335 3.60 -17.72 -12.16
N ILE A 336 3.49 -16.42 -11.93
CA ILE A 336 4.16 -15.38 -12.71
C ILE A 336 5.68 -15.44 -12.50
N LEU A 337 6.15 -15.60 -11.27
CA LEU A 337 7.58 -15.73 -10.96
C LEU A 337 8.20 -16.98 -11.56
N ALA A 338 7.40 -18.01 -11.89
CA ALA A 338 7.84 -19.21 -12.57
C ALA A 338 7.91 -19.06 -14.09
N MET A 339 7.36 -17.98 -14.68
CA MET A 339 7.37 -17.76 -16.13
C MET A 339 8.80 -17.46 -16.64
N ASP A 340 9.14 -18.03 -17.79
CA ASP A 340 10.47 -17.84 -18.40
C ASP A 340 10.74 -16.37 -18.76
N GLU A 341 9.73 -15.63 -19.22
CA GLU A 341 9.83 -14.21 -19.55
C GLU A 341 10.09 -13.32 -18.31
N VAL A 342 9.66 -13.75 -17.14
CA VAL A 342 9.93 -13.06 -15.87
C VAL A 342 11.33 -13.42 -15.36
N ARG A 343 11.71 -14.70 -15.46
CA ARG A 343 13.05 -15.15 -15.04
C ARG A 343 14.15 -14.55 -15.89
N ASN A 344 13.90 -14.41 -17.19
CA ASN A 344 14.86 -13.90 -18.19
C ASN A 344 14.51 -12.48 -18.65
N ARG A 345 13.86 -11.68 -17.80
CA ARG A 345 13.46 -10.30 -18.09
C ARG A 345 14.66 -9.40 -18.43
N ALA A 346 14.39 -8.28 -19.16
CA ALA A 346 15.44 -7.37 -19.64
C ALA A 346 16.26 -6.74 -18.50
N ARG A 347 15.61 -6.23 -17.46
CA ARG A 347 16.31 -5.77 -16.26
C ARG A 347 16.68 -6.98 -15.38
N PRO A 348 17.96 -7.20 -15.07
CA PRO A 348 18.37 -8.28 -14.18
C PRO A 348 17.71 -8.15 -12.79
N TRP A 349 17.58 -9.25 -12.09
CA TRP A 349 17.20 -9.24 -10.67
C TRP A 349 18.33 -8.59 -9.87
N CYS A 350 17.97 -7.55 -9.08
CA CYS A 350 18.90 -6.87 -8.18
C CYS A 350 18.74 -7.32 -6.72
N ALA A 351 17.90 -8.34 -6.48
CA ALA A 351 17.52 -8.81 -5.14
C ALA A 351 17.47 -10.33 -5.06
#